data_12b0e368fde57dcf5a979b2712c684dc
#
_entry.id   12b0e368fde57dcf5a979b2712c684dc
#
_cell.length_a   1.000
_cell.length_b   1.000
_cell.length_c   1.000
_cell.angle_alpha   90.00
_cell.angle_beta   90.00
_cell.angle_gamma   90.00
#
_symmetry.space_group_name_H-M   'P 1'
#
loop_
_entity.id
_entity.type
_entity.pdbx_description
1 polymer ?
#
loop_
_entity_poly.entity_id
_entity_poly.type
_entity_poly.pdbx_seq_one_letter_code
_entity_poly.pdbx_strand_id
1 'polypeptide(L)'
;MISRRNIRVKVMQVLYTLSTVDESPTPTRLQAQLDQHFEQTRDLFTYLTWFLTQVLRYTETYAHKKASKHLPTEADLNFNTKLAGNELLWQILEKEDFKKQVNRLKPESRTEPELIRKIHQQLLETSLYKEYISNSKRDKKEEKKIMEFILNDLLLANPVFISHISELFGNFDDDGESIVQLIGTLLQKPNSLSLDTLIDVEKEKFARELLRTTVEKDSHLTSLIVPKLKNWDPDRIAVLDMIMMKMGVAEFLYFETIPPKVTLNEYIDLAKEYSTAQSGHFVNGILDNIRKELEEQGKLNKIDFKKIKK
;
A
#
# COMPACT_ATOMS: atom_id res chain seq x y z
N MET A 1 -8.01 -3.67 -3.69
CA MET A 1 -8.40 -2.46 -2.93
C MET A 1 -7.64 -2.43 -1.61
N ILE A 2 -7.12 -1.28 -1.23
CA ILE A 2 -6.36 -1.06 0.02
C ILE A 2 -7.18 -1.49 1.24
N SER A 3 -6.51 -2.01 2.27
CA SER A 3 -7.15 -2.49 3.50
C SER A 3 -7.56 -1.32 4.43
N ARG A 4 -8.51 -1.58 5.37
CA ARG A 4 -8.82 -0.61 6.43
C ARG A 4 -7.63 -0.38 7.37
N ARG A 5 -6.73 -1.36 7.50
CA ARG A 5 -5.48 -1.20 8.27
C ARG A 5 -4.62 -0.09 7.66
N ASN A 6 -4.32 -0.14 6.35
CA ASN A 6 -3.57 0.92 5.67
C ASN A 6 -4.24 2.29 5.78
N ILE A 7 -5.58 2.34 5.76
CA ILE A 7 -6.31 3.59 5.98
C ILE A 7 -6.05 4.15 7.39
N ARG A 8 -6.05 3.29 8.44
CA ARG A 8 -5.71 3.72 9.80
C ARG A 8 -4.28 4.26 9.90
N VAL A 9 -3.33 3.59 9.23
CA VAL A 9 -1.93 4.08 9.16
C VAL A 9 -1.90 5.50 8.60
N LYS A 10 -2.56 5.76 7.47
CA LYS A 10 -2.58 7.09 6.86
C LYS A 10 -3.22 8.15 7.76
N VAL A 11 -4.33 7.83 8.42
CA VAL A 11 -4.95 8.74 9.39
C VAL A 11 -4.02 9.00 10.57
N MET A 12 -3.36 7.97 11.09
CA MET A 12 -2.37 8.10 12.17
C MET A 12 -1.20 9.00 11.76
N GLN A 13 -0.67 8.85 10.54
CA GLN A 13 0.42 9.68 10.02
C GLN A 13 0.01 11.16 9.88
N VAL A 14 -1.20 11.44 9.39
CA VAL A 14 -1.74 12.80 9.35
C VAL A 14 -1.84 13.37 10.76
N LEU A 15 -2.39 12.64 11.73
CA LEU A 15 -2.52 13.08 13.12
C LEU A 15 -1.15 13.27 13.78
N TYR A 16 -0.17 12.43 13.47
CA TYR A 16 1.21 12.59 13.97
C TYR A 16 1.85 13.86 13.41
N THR A 17 1.72 14.11 12.11
CA THR A 17 2.21 15.36 11.50
C THR A 17 1.60 16.59 12.18
N LEU A 18 0.33 16.52 12.55
CA LEU A 18 -0.34 17.60 13.29
C LEU A 18 0.25 17.85 14.68
N SER A 19 0.60 16.77 15.38
CA SER A 19 1.15 16.88 16.75
C SER A 19 2.55 17.51 16.78
N THR A 20 3.21 17.61 15.62
CA THR A 20 4.56 18.19 15.47
C THR A 20 4.56 19.65 14.98
N VAL A 21 3.39 20.21 14.70
CA VAL A 21 3.23 21.58 14.19
C VAL A 21 2.49 22.42 15.23
N ASP A 22 3.04 23.57 15.58
CA ASP A 22 2.47 24.50 16.60
C ASP A 22 1.16 25.19 16.15
N GLU A 23 0.80 25.11 14.88
CA GLU A 23 -0.41 25.73 14.34
C GLU A 23 -1.61 24.78 14.42
N SER A 24 -2.74 25.27 14.91
CA SER A 24 -4.01 24.55 14.83
C SER A 24 -4.41 24.33 13.37
N PRO A 25 -4.48 23.09 12.88
CA PRO A 25 -4.74 22.81 11.48
C PRO A 25 -6.18 23.11 11.12
N THR A 26 -6.39 23.69 9.96
CA THR A 26 -7.74 23.81 9.40
C THR A 26 -8.25 22.46 8.89
N PRO A 27 -9.56 22.19 8.94
CA PRO A 27 -10.13 20.95 8.38
C PRO A 27 -9.73 20.72 6.92
N THR A 28 -9.61 21.79 6.13
CA THR A 28 -9.18 21.72 4.72
C THR A 28 -7.74 21.23 4.59
N ARG A 29 -6.82 21.69 5.45
CA ARG A 29 -5.41 21.24 5.44
C ARG A 29 -5.29 19.75 5.79
N LEU A 30 -6.07 19.28 6.74
CA LEU A 30 -6.13 17.87 7.13
C LEU A 30 -6.57 16.98 5.99
N GLN A 31 -7.65 17.37 5.31
CA GLN A 31 -8.14 16.63 4.16
C GLN A 31 -7.11 16.60 3.02
N ALA A 32 -6.46 17.73 2.73
CA ALA A 32 -5.44 17.79 1.71
C ALA A 32 -4.24 16.87 2.01
N GLN A 33 -3.80 16.78 3.27
CA GLN A 33 -2.75 15.84 3.67
C GLN A 33 -3.19 14.38 3.50
N LEU A 34 -4.41 14.04 3.89
CA LEU A 34 -4.94 12.69 3.70
C LEU A 34 -5.04 12.34 2.20
N ASP A 35 -5.49 13.28 1.37
CA ASP A 35 -5.54 13.12 -0.08
C ASP A 35 -4.14 12.90 -0.67
N GLN A 36 -3.14 13.61 -0.16
CA GLN A 36 -1.74 13.42 -0.55
C GLN A 36 -1.26 12.00 -0.24
N HIS A 37 -1.57 11.44 0.94
CA HIS A 37 -1.24 10.05 1.26
C HIS A 37 -1.92 9.05 0.31
N PHE A 38 -3.16 9.32 -0.09
CA PHE A 38 -3.86 8.49 -1.07
C PHE A 38 -3.22 8.55 -2.45
N GLU A 39 -2.81 9.75 -2.90
CA GLU A 39 -2.07 9.90 -4.15
C GLU A 39 -0.71 9.19 -4.12
N GLN A 40 0.05 9.29 -3.03
CA GLN A 40 1.32 8.57 -2.86
C GLN A 40 1.15 7.05 -3.00
N THR A 41 0.06 6.50 -2.49
CA THR A 41 -0.26 5.07 -2.65
C THR A 41 -0.57 4.71 -4.11
N ARG A 42 -1.33 5.56 -4.82
CA ARG A 42 -1.58 5.37 -6.27
C ARG A 42 -0.30 5.48 -7.08
N ASP A 43 0.57 6.42 -6.71
CA ASP A 43 1.85 6.65 -7.37
C ASP A 43 2.78 5.44 -7.23
N LEU A 44 2.89 4.89 -6.02
CA LEU A 44 3.68 3.68 -5.77
C LEU A 44 3.16 2.49 -6.57
N PHE A 45 1.83 2.25 -6.58
CA PHE A 45 1.22 1.19 -7.38
C PHE A 45 1.52 1.39 -8.88
N THR A 46 1.34 2.61 -9.37
CA THR A 46 1.57 2.95 -10.76
C THR A 46 3.03 2.73 -11.15
N TYR A 47 3.95 3.17 -10.30
CA TYR A 47 5.39 3.06 -10.55
C TYR A 47 5.85 1.61 -10.61
N LEU A 48 5.51 0.80 -9.60
CA LEU A 48 5.88 -0.62 -9.55
C LEU A 48 5.31 -1.39 -10.74
N THR A 49 4.04 -1.14 -11.08
CA THR A 49 3.40 -1.76 -12.24
C THR A 49 4.07 -1.31 -13.54
N TRP A 50 4.35 -0.02 -13.69
CA TRP A 50 5.05 0.52 -14.85
C TRP A 50 6.45 -0.08 -14.98
N PHE A 51 7.23 -0.10 -13.90
CA PHE A 51 8.59 -0.65 -13.93
C PHE A 51 8.59 -2.12 -14.37
N LEU A 52 7.66 -2.92 -13.82
CA LEU A 52 7.46 -4.31 -14.26
C LEU A 52 7.22 -4.37 -15.78
N THR A 53 6.33 -3.52 -16.32
CA THR A 53 6.06 -3.49 -17.76
C THR A 53 7.30 -3.09 -18.58
N GLN A 54 8.14 -2.18 -18.07
CA GLN A 54 9.36 -1.75 -18.77
C GLN A 54 10.42 -2.87 -18.84
N VAL A 55 10.54 -3.69 -17.79
CA VAL A 55 11.44 -4.85 -17.82
C VAL A 55 11.05 -5.82 -18.94
N LEU A 56 9.74 -6.08 -19.10
CA LEU A 56 9.26 -6.95 -20.19
C LEU A 56 9.49 -6.31 -21.57
N ARG A 57 9.15 -5.04 -21.72
CA ARG A 57 9.28 -4.29 -22.98
C ARG A 57 10.73 -4.09 -23.42
N TYR A 58 11.65 -4.03 -22.46
CA TYR A 58 13.07 -3.90 -22.76
C TYR A 58 13.59 -5.04 -23.66
N THR A 59 12.89 -6.16 -23.71
CA THR A 59 13.20 -7.29 -24.62
C THR A 59 13.29 -6.87 -26.08
N GLU A 60 12.41 -5.96 -26.55
CA GLU A 60 12.44 -5.42 -27.92
C GLU A 60 13.68 -4.56 -28.15
N THR A 61 13.96 -3.67 -27.20
CA THR A 61 15.17 -2.84 -27.24
C THR A 61 16.44 -3.69 -27.24
N TYR A 62 16.45 -4.76 -26.45
CA TYR A 62 17.57 -5.68 -26.36
C TYR A 62 17.75 -6.46 -27.66
N ALA A 63 16.66 -6.98 -28.25
CA ALA A 63 16.68 -7.67 -29.53
C ALA A 63 17.23 -6.76 -30.65
N HIS A 64 16.74 -5.52 -30.72
CA HIS A 64 17.21 -4.53 -31.69
C HIS A 64 18.72 -4.24 -31.51
N LYS A 65 19.19 -4.03 -30.27
CA LYS A 65 20.60 -3.83 -29.97
C LYS A 65 21.46 -5.02 -30.38
N LYS A 66 20.97 -6.25 -30.20
CA LYS A 66 21.67 -7.46 -30.63
C LYS A 66 21.79 -7.57 -32.15
N ALA A 67 20.68 -7.33 -32.84
CA ALA A 67 20.62 -7.36 -34.31
C ALA A 67 21.48 -6.25 -34.96
N SER A 68 21.67 -5.13 -34.27
CA SER A 68 22.43 -3.96 -34.76
C SER A 68 23.95 -4.02 -34.50
N LYS A 69 24.47 -5.16 -34.00
CA LYS A 69 25.94 -5.34 -33.85
C LYS A 69 26.62 -5.30 -35.21
N HIS A 70 27.90 -4.93 -35.23
CA HIS A 70 28.69 -4.91 -36.47
C HIS A 70 28.79 -6.29 -37.14
N LEU A 71 28.85 -7.36 -36.34
CA LEU A 71 28.82 -8.76 -36.79
C LEU A 71 27.81 -9.53 -35.94
N PRO A 72 26.53 -9.45 -36.25
CA PRO A 72 25.50 -10.17 -35.49
C PRO A 72 25.60 -11.68 -35.83
N THR A 73 25.48 -12.51 -34.79
CA THR A 73 25.31 -13.94 -34.97
C THR A 73 23.87 -14.26 -35.37
N GLU A 74 23.62 -15.47 -35.86
CA GLU A 74 22.27 -15.95 -36.18
C GLU A 74 21.34 -15.87 -34.92
N ALA A 75 21.88 -16.20 -33.75
CA ALA A 75 21.18 -16.06 -32.46
C ALA A 75 20.90 -14.58 -32.08
N ASP A 76 21.73 -13.63 -32.50
CA ASP A 76 21.49 -12.19 -32.28
C ASP A 76 20.38 -11.67 -33.22
N LEU A 77 20.30 -12.20 -34.45
CA LEU A 77 19.26 -11.82 -35.42
C LEU A 77 17.89 -12.43 -35.06
N ASN A 78 17.87 -13.63 -34.47
CA ASN A 78 16.67 -14.39 -34.15
C ASN A 78 16.37 -14.39 -32.64
N PHE A 79 16.68 -13.29 -31.96
CA PHE A 79 16.41 -13.18 -30.51
C PHE A 79 14.91 -13.29 -30.21
N ASN A 80 14.55 -14.18 -29.26
CA ASN A 80 13.15 -14.43 -28.91
C ASN A 80 12.51 -13.25 -28.17
N THR A 81 11.49 -12.64 -28.79
CA THR A 81 10.77 -11.49 -28.22
C THR A 81 9.42 -11.86 -27.58
N LYS A 82 9.17 -13.14 -27.31
CA LYS A 82 7.91 -13.65 -26.71
C LYS A 82 7.51 -12.86 -25.45
N LEU A 83 8.49 -12.47 -24.63
CA LEU A 83 8.25 -11.75 -23.38
C LEU A 83 7.60 -10.37 -23.61
N ALA A 84 8.06 -9.61 -24.59
CA ALA A 84 7.47 -8.30 -24.94
C ALA A 84 6.05 -8.43 -25.52
N GLY A 85 5.72 -9.58 -26.07
CA GLY A 85 4.36 -9.86 -26.55
C GLY A 85 3.45 -10.49 -25.50
N ASN A 86 3.79 -10.51 -24.22
CA ASN A 86 2.94 -11.03 -23.14
C ASN A 86 1.57 -10.36 -23.13
N GLU A 87 0.49 -11.15 -23.15
CA GLU A 87 -0.88 -10.63 -23.26
C GLU A 87 -1.29 -9.82 -22.03
N LEU A 88 -0.87 -10.24 -20.82
CA LEU A 88 -1.17 -9.49 -19.60
C LEU A 88 -0.47 -8.14 -19.57
N LEU A 89 0.78 -8.08 -20.07
CA LEU A 89 1.50 -6.83 -20.25
C LEU A 89 0.67 -5.84 -21.08
N TRP A 90 0.19 -6.27 -22.23
CA TRP A 90 -0.59 -5.39 -23.14
C TRP A 90 -1.94 -5.02 -22.55
N GLN A 91 -2.63 -5.95 -21.87
CA GLN A 91 -3.86 -5.64 -21.16
C GLN A 91 -3.69 -4.55 -20.11
N ILE A 92 -2.52 -4.51 -19.40
CA ILE A 92 -2.21 -3.45 -18.44
C ILE A 92 -1.91 -2.14 -19.15
N LEU A 93 -1.08 -2.17 -20.21
CA LEU A 93 -0.67 -0.99 -20.95
C LEU A 93 -1.83 -0.30 -21.69
N GLU A 94 -2.86 -1.05 -22.06
CA GLU A 94 -4.05 -0.54 -22.77
C GLU A 94 -5.07 0.09 -21.84
N LYS A 95 -4.99 -0.13 -20.51
CA LYS A 95 -5.93 0.47 -19.55
C LYS A 95 -5.80 1.99 -19.52
N GLU A 96 -6.91 2.68 -19.77
CA GLU A 96 -6.95 4.15 -19.81
C GLU A 96 -6.59 4.80 -18.47
N ASP A 97 -7.05 4.23 -17.34
CA ASP A 97 -6.71 4.69 -16.02
C ASP A 97 -5.20 4.54 -15.73
N PHE A 98 -4.58 3.46 -16.19
CA PHE A 98 -3.14 3.26 -16.07
C PHE A 98 -2.35 4.26 -16.92
N LYS A 99 -2.71 4.45 -18.18
CA LYS A 99 -2.10 5.46 -19.08
C LYS A 99 -2.17 6.85 -18.49
N LYS A 100 -3.34 7.23 -17.96
CA LYS A 100 -3.56 8.52 -17.31
C LYS A 100 -2.60 8.71 -16.12
N GLN A 101 -2.47 7.70 -15.26
CA GLN A 101 -1.59 7.77 -14.09
C GLN A 101 -0.11 7.78 -14.49
N VAL A 102 0.32 6.99 -15.48
CA VAL A 102 1.69 7.01 -16.01
C VAL A 102 2.03 8.38 -16.59
N ASN A 103 1.13 8.98 -17.37
CA ASN A 103 1.32 10.32 -17.94
C ASN A 103 1.42 11.42 -16.87
N ARG A 104 0.68 11.28 -15.76
CA ARG A 104 0.76 12.19 -14.62
C ARG A 104 2.06 12.02 -13.84
N LEU A 105 2.40 10.79 -13.50
CA LEU A 105 3.55 10.45 -12.65
C LEU A 105 4.88 10.66 -13.38
N LYS A 106 4.92 10.43 -14.70
CA LYS A 106 6.11 10.47 -15.56
C LYS A 106 7.26 9.62 -15.00
N PRO A 107 7.06 8.33 -14.76
CA PRO A 107 8.03 7.47 -14.09
C PRO A 107 9.35 7.35 -14.85
N GLU A 108 9.35 7.51 -16.18
CA GLU A 108 10.56 7.51 -17.02
C GLU A 108 11.58 8.57 -16.56
N SER A 109 11.10 9.76 -16.18
CA SER A 109 11.97 10.85 -15.73
C SER A 109 12.62 10.62 -14.35
N ARG A 110 12.15 9.61 -13.64
CA ARG A 110 12.59 9.23 -12.28
C ARG A 110 13.36 7.91 -12.24
N THR A 111 13.57 7.29 -13.40
CA THR A 111 14.15 5.95 -13.50
C THR A 111 15.39 5.96 -14.37
N GLU A 112 16.49 5.45 -13.86
CA GLU A 112 17.67 5.22 -14.66
C GLU A 112 17.44 4.03 -15.61
N PRO A 113 17.57 4.22 -16.94
CA PRO A 113 17.38 3.15 -17.92
C PRO A 113 18.29 1.94 -17.68
N GLU A 114 19.44 2.18 -17.06
CA GLU A 114 20.42 1.17 -16.74
C GLU A 114 19.90 0.16 -15.70
N LEU A 115 19.04 0.60 -14.77
CA LEU A 115 18.43 -0.29 -13.78
C LEU A 115 17.50 -1.30 -14.47
N ILE A 116 16.65 -0.85 -15.40
CA ILE A 116 15.78 -1.72 -16.19
C ILE A 116 16.63 -2.72 -17.00
N ARG A 117 17.70 -2.22 -17.63
CA ARG A 117 18.63 -3.06 -18.41
C ARG A 117 19.25 -4.17 -17.57
N LYS A 118 19.78 -3.86 -16.40
CA LYS A 118 20.41 -4.82 -15.50
C LYS A 118 19.44 -5.91 -15.04
N ILE A 119 18.24 -5.50 -14.64
CA ILE A 119 17.20 -6.46 -14.20
C ILE A 119 16.77 -7.36 -15.37
N HIS A 120 16.57 -6.79 -16.55
CA HIS A 120 16.28 -7.60 -17.74
C HIS A 120 17.42 -8.59 -18.06
N GLN A 121 18.67 -8.19 -17.93
CA GLN A 121 19.80 -9.11 -18.14
C GLN A 121 19.81 -10.24 -17.11
N GLN A 122 19.53 -9.95 -15.83
CA GLN A 122 19.38 -10.98 -14.80
C GLN A 122 18.26 -11.96 -15.16
N LEU A 123 17.11 -11.45 -15.66
CA LEU A 123 16.00 -12.29 -16.10
C LEU A 123 16.44 -13.31 -17.17
N LEU A 124 17.22 -12.89 -18.17
CA LEU A 124 17.65 -13.77 -19.27
C LEU A 124 18.46 -14.98 -18.80
N GLU A 125 19.16 -14.89 -17.67
CA GLU A 125 19.96 -15.98 -17.11
C GLU A 125 19.13 -16.99 -16.31
N THR A 126 17.89 -16.65 -15.95
CA THR A 126 17.05 -17.51 -15.12
C THR A 126 16.52 -18.73 -15.88
N SER A 127 16.36 -19.85 -15.15
CA SER A 127 15.76 -21.07 -15.70
C SER A 127 14.31 -20.85 -16.13
N LEU A 128 13.55 -20.06 -15.34
CA LEU A 128 12.15 -19.77 -15.63
C LEU A 128 11.98 -19.00 -16.95
N TYR A 129 12.85 -18.03 -17.24
CA TYR A 129 12.82 -17.34 -18.53
C TYR A 129 13.13 -18.30 -19.68
N LYS A 130 14.17 -19.14 -19.54
CA LYS A 130 14.55 -20.13 -20.56
C LYS A 130 13.43 -21.13 -20.84
N GLU A 131 12.73 -21.59 -19.79
CA GLU A 131 11.55 -22.44 -19.90
C GLU A 131 10.41 -21.71 -20.62
N TYR A 132 10.10 -20.45 -20.21
CA TYR A 132 9.04 -19.64 -20.78
C TYR A 132 9.22 -19.40 -22.29
N ILE A 133 10.45 -19.11 -22.77
CA ILE A 133 10.71 -18.86 -24.19
C ILE A 133 10.82 -20.15 -25.03
N SER A 134 11.13 -21.31 -24.40
CA SER A 134 11.22 -22.60 -25.10
C SER A 134 9.84 -23.11 -25.57
N ASN A 135 8.78 -22.76 -24.87
CA ASN A 135 7.41 -23.06 -25.26
C ASN A 135 6.93 -22.04 -26.30
N SER A 136 6.68 -22.48 -27.52
CA SER A 136 6.18 -21.58 -28.59
C SER A 136 4.72 -21.13 -28.39
N LYS A 137 3.94 -21.89 -27.62
CA LYS A 137 2.55 -21.57 -27.32
C LYS A 137 2.47 -20.51 -26.22
N ARG A 138 1.44 -19.64 -26.28
CA ARG A 138 1.09 -18.73 -25.22
C ARG A 138 0.13 -19.40 -24.26
N ASP A 139 0.41 -19.33 -22.98
CA ASP A 139 -0.45 -19.81 -21.90
C ASP A 139 -0.56 -18.73 -20.83
N LYS A 140 -1.79 -18.35 -20.48
CA LYS A 140 -2.04 -17.27 -19.50
C LYS A 140 -1.42 -17.52 -18.13
N LYS A 141 -1.29 -18.79 -17.73
CA LYS A 141 -0.66 -19.13 -16.44
C LYS A 141 0.85 -18.91 -16.49
N GLU A 142 1.49 -19.28 -17.61
CA GLU A 142 2.92 -19.04 -17.82
C GLU A 142 3.22 -17.55 -17.95
N GLU A 143 2.39 -16.81 -18.68
CA GLU A 143 2.51 -15.35 -18.81
C GLU A 143 2.36 -14.62 -17.48
N LYS A 144 1.41 -15.04 -16.64
CA LYS A 144 1.27 -14.54 -15.28
C LYS A 144 2.48 -14.94 -14.41
N LYS A 145 2.89 -16.21 -14.45
CA LYS A 145 3.99 -16.75 -13.64
C LYS A 145 5.29 -16.00 -13.88
N ILE A 146 5.63 -15.70 -15.14
CA ILE A 146 6.85 -14.93 -15.45
C ILE A 146 6.77 -13.48 -14.93
N MET A 147 5.61 -12.83 -14.99
CA MET A 147 5.45 -11.48 -14.44
C MET A 147 5.51 -11.46 -12.90
N GLU A 148 4.89 -12.44 -12.24
CA GLU A 148 4.97 -12.60 -10.78
C GLU A 148 6.42 -12.86 -10.34
N PHE A 149 7.15 -13.69 -11.07
CA PHE A 149 8.58 -13.95 -10.82
C PHE A 149 9.43 -12.68 -10.97
N ILE A 150 9.22 -11.90 -12.04
CA ILE A 150 9.95 -10.64 -12.22
C ILE A 150 9.67 -9.71 -11.04
N LEU A 151 8.42 -9.57 -10.62
CA LEU A 151 8.05 -8.72 -9.51
C LEU A 151 8.70 -9.18 -8.19
N ASN A 152 8.49 -10.44 -7.81
CA ASN A 152 8.84 -10.91 -6.47
C ASN A 152 10.33 -11.28 -6.33
N ASP A 153 10.88 -11.97 -7.33
CA ASP A 153 12.20 -12.58 -7.24
C ASP A 153 13.30 -11.74 -7.88
N LEU A 154 12.97 -10.83 -8.81
CA LEU A 154 13.96 -9.98 -9.46
C LEU A 154 13.87 -8.51 -9.03
N LEU A 155 12.68 -7.96 -8.82
CA LEU A 155 12.52 -6.57 -8.37
C LEU A 155 12.61 -6.50 -6.84
N LEU A 156 11.69 -7.13 -6.13
CA LEU A 156 11.59 -7.01 -4.67
C LEU A 156 12.73 -7.74 -3.92
N ALA A 157 13.39 -8.70 -4.53
CA ALA A 157 14.58 -9.32 -3.98
C ALA A 157 15.89 -8.57 -4.32
N ASN A 158 15.84 -7.50 -5.14
CA ASN A 158 17.02 -6.75 -5.57
C ASN A 158 17.27 -5.54 -4.65
N PRO A 159 18.37 -5.52 -3.86
CA PRO A 159 18.64 -4.41 -2.94
C PRO A 159 18.75 -3.05 -3.62
N VAL A 160 19.30 -2.99 -4.85
CA VAL A 160 19.43 -1.74 -5.61
C VAL A 160 18.07 -1.21 -6.01
N PHE A 161 17.15 -2.10 -6.42
CA PHE A 161 15.78 -1.70 -6.75
C PHE A 161 15.01 -1.25 -5.49
N ILE A 162 15.16 -1.97 -4.37
CA ILE A 162 14.54 -1.60 -3.10
C ILE A 162 15.04 -0.22 -2.63
N SER A 163 16.35 0.04 -2.66
CA SER A 163 16.89 1.37 -2.33
C SER A 163 16.30 2.46 -3.22
N HIS A 164 16.25 2.20 -4.53
CA HIS A 164 15.66 3.13 -5.49
C HIS A 164 14.17 3.45 -5.22
N ILE A 165 13.38 2.43 -4.90
CA ILE A 165 11.95 2.62 -4.57
C ILE A 165 11.79 3.38 -3.25
N SER A 166 12.55 3.03 -2.21
CA SER A 166 12.47 3.68 -0.90
C SER A 166 12.89 5.16 -0.97
N GLU A 167 13.84 5.51 -1.85
CA GLU A 167 14.22 6.91 -2.10
C GLU A 167 13.13 7.70 -2.83
N LEU A 168 12.41 7.07 -3.76
CA LEU A 168 11.36 7.73 -4.53
C LEU A 168 10.02 7.82 -3.79
N PHE A 169 9.72 6.84 -2.93
CA PHE A 169 8.43 6.67 -2.28
C PHE A 169 8.61 6.39 -0.79
N GLY A 170 8.58 7.44 0.02
CA GLY A 170 8.69 7.33 1.48
C GLY A 170 7.59 6.51 2.15
N ASN A 171 6.52 6.19 1.43
CA ASN A 171 5.45 5.29 1.88
C ASN A 171 5.66 3.82 1.46
N PHE A 172 6.83 3.47 0.90
CA PHE A 172 7.08 2.08 0.45
C PHE A 172 7.06 1.09 1.61
N ASP A 173 7.64 1.43 2.75
CA ASP A 173 7.67 0.55 3.92
C ASP A 173 6.26 0.27 4.48
N ASP A 174 5.36 1.25 4.42
CA ASP A 174 3.98 1.14 4.91
C ASP A 174 3.03 0.48 3.91
N ASP A 175 3.15 0.83 2.63
CA ASP A 175 2.20 0.44 1.59
C ASP A 175 2.68 -0.74 0.72
N GLY A 176 3.99 -1.00 0.68
CA GLY A 176 4.62 -1.89 -0.30
C GLY A 176 4.01 -3.29 -0.34
N GLU A 177 3.82 -3.94 0.81
CA GLU A 177 3.21 -5.27 0.87
C GLU A 177 1.79 -5.27 0.27
N SER A 178 0.96 -4.31 0.66
CA SER A 178 -0.40 -4.17 0.14
C SER A 178 -0.43 -3.89 -1.35
N ILE A 179 0.50 -3.07 -1.84
CA ILE A 179 0.63 -2.75 -3.27
C ILE A 179 1.05 -3.97 -4.07
N VAL A 180 2.01 -4.75 -3.58
CA VAL A 180 2.43 -6.01 -4.23
C VAL A 180 1.28 -7.00 -4.34
N GLN A 181 0.47 -7.15 -3.28
CA GLN A 181 -0.74 -7.98 -3.31
C GLN A 181 -1.77 -7.47 -4.34
N LEU A 182 -1.90 -6.15 -4.48
CA LEU A 182 -2.79 -5.54 -5.48
C LEU A 182 -2.27 -5.76 -6.91
N ILE A 183 -0.96 -5.67 -7.14
CA ILE A 183 -0.37 -6.01 -8.44
C ILE A 183 -0.60 -7.50 -8.74
N GLY A 184 -0.44 -8.40 -7.78
CA GLY A 184 -0.80 -9.81 -7.93
C GLY A 184 -2.26 -10.02 -8.34
N THR A 185 -3.18 -9.25 -7.75
CA THR A 185 -4.61 -9.24 -8.14
C THR A 185 -4.80 -8.72 -9.56
N LEU A 186 -4.11 -7.65 -9.95
CA LEU A 186 -4.11 -7.12 -11.31
C LEU A 186 -3.63 -8.15 -12.32
N LEU A 187 -2.53 -8.86 -12.03
CA LEU A 187 -2.01 -9.92 -12.89
C LEU A 187 -2.96 -11.12 -13.01
N GLN A 188 -3.74 -11.40 -11.96
CA GLN A 188 -4.73 -12.46 -12.00
C GLN A 188 -5.98 -12.08 -12.79
N LYS A 189 -6.46 -10.85 -12.64
CA LYS A 189 -7.68 -10.33 -13.25
C LYS A 189 -7.50 -8.86 -13.65
N PRO A 190 -6.86 -8.56 -14.79
CA PRO A 190 -6.52 -7.19 -15.18
C PRO A 190 -7.71 -6.22 -15.21
N ASN A 191 -8.89 -6.73 -15.53
CA ASN A 191 -10.12 -5.92 -15.61
C ASN A 191 -10.85 -5.73 -14.28
N SER A 192 -10.45 -6.42 -13.21
CA SER A 192 -11.11 -6.32 -11.90
C SER A 192 -10.62 -5.18 -11.04
N LEU A 193 -9.49 -4.57 -11.38
CA LEU A 193 -8.87 -3.48 -10.64
C LEU A 193 -8.81 -2.22 -11.50
N SER A 194 -9.35 -1.12 -10.99
CA SER A 194 -9.15 0.21 -11.56
C SER A 194 -8.30 1.04 -10.61
N LEU A 195 -7.37 1.83 -11.16
CA LEU A 195 -6.53 2.74 -10.39
C LEU A 195 -7.33 3.88 -9.79
N ASP A 196 -8.40 4.31 -10.46
CA ASP A 196 -9.28 5.35 -9.95
C ASP A 196 -10.05 4.89 -8.70
N THR A 197 -10.29 3.56 -8.57
CA THR A 197 -10.97 2.95 -7.41
C THR A 197 -10.03 2.13 -6.51
N LEU A 198 -8.73 2.39 -6.56
CA LEU A 198 -7.73 1.72 -5.71
C LEU A 198 -8.08 1.88 -4.22
N ILE A 199 -8.58 3.06 -3.87
CA ILE A 199 -9.20 3.36 -2.59
C ILE A 199 -10.70 3.54 -2.88
N ASP A 200 -11.52 2.61 -2.40
CA ASP A 200 -12.96 2.70 -2.63
C ASP A 200 -13.61 3.83 -1.79
N VAL A 201 -14.76 4.29 -2.25
CA VAL A 201 -15.50 5.41 -1.65
C VAL A 201 -15.81 5.17 -0.16
N GLU A 202 -16.11 3.93 0.23
CA GLU A 202 -16.41 3.62 1.64
C GLU A 202 -15.18 3.76 2.52
N LYS A 203 -14.01 3.34 2.02
CA LYS A 203 -12.74 3.47 2.76
C LYS A 203 -12.26 4.90 2.82
N GLU A 204 -12.45 5.66 1.73
CA GLU A 204 -12.18 7.10 1.73
C GLU A 204 -13.08 7.82 2.75
N LYS A 205 -14.36 7.52 2.76
CA LYS A 205 -15.31 8.04 3.76
C LYS A 205 -14.87 7.67 5.18
N PHE A 206 -14.53 6.41 5.41
CA PHE A 206 -14.04 5.95 6.71
C PHE A 206 -12.79 6.72 7.16
N ALA A 207 -11.82 6.94 6.28
CA ALA A 207 -10.62 7.71 6.58
C ALA A 207 -10.92 9.15 7.00
N ARG A 208 -11.76 9.84 6.21
CA ARG A 208 -12.16 11.22 6.48
C ARG A 208 -12.96 11.36 7.77
N GLU A 209 -13.86 10.43 8.03
CA GLU A 209 -14.66 10.41 9.27
C GLU A 209 -13.78 10.12 10.49
N LEU A 210 -12.84 9.17 10.39
CA LEU A 210 -11.94 8.83 11.48
C LEU A 210 -11.01 10.00 11.81
N LEU A 211 -10.41 10.63 10.80
CA LEU A 211 -9.57 11.82 10.97
C LEU A 211 -10.35 12.95 11.62
N ARG A 212 -11.49 13.32 11.05
CA ARG A 212 -12.35 14.39 11.55
C ARG A 212 -12.79 14.15 12.99
N THR A 213 -13.31 12.94 13.27
CA THR A 213 -13.83 12.61 14.61
C THR A 213 -12.72 12.65 15.65
N THR A 214 -11.50 12.15 15.32
CA THR A 214 -10.39 12.17 16.26
C THR A 214 -9.96 13.60 16.59
N VAL A 215 -9.96 14.50 15.62
CA VAL A 215 -9.60 15.91 15.83
C VAL A 215 -10.72 16.68 16.55
N GLU A 216 -11.95 16.60 16.06
CA GLU A 216 -13.08 17.37 16.64
C GLU A 216 -13.44 16.92 18.06
N LYS A 217 -13.22 15.65 18.40
CA LYS A 217 -13.54 15.08 19.71
C LYS A 217 -12.32 14.92 20.60
N ASP A 218 -11.19 15.53 20.29
CA ASP A 218 -9.91 15.33 20.97
C ASP A 218 -10.03 15.45 22.50
N SER A 219 -10.62 16.52 23.02
CA SER A 219 -10.80 16.74 24.46
C SER A 219 -11.66 15.66 25.10
N HIS A 220 -12.72 15.21 24.44
CA HIS A 220 -13.59 14.14 24.95
C HIS A 220 -12.85 12.80 24.95
N LEU A 221 -12.16 12.46 23.86
CA LEU A 221 -11.38 11.22 23.77
C LEU A 221 -10.28 11.21 24.85
N THR A 222 -9.58 12.31 25.03
CA THR A 222 -8.56 12.48 26.07
C THR A 222 -9.16 12.31 27.47
N SER A 223 -10.36 12.85 27.74
CA SER A 223 -11.02 12.70 29.04
C SER A 223 -11.38 11.25 29.40
N LEU A 224 -11.55 10.37 28.40
CA LEU A 224 -11.79 8.95 28.60
C LEU A 224 -10.49 8.15 28.79
N ILE A 225 -9.39 8.61 28.18
CA ILE A 225 -8.10 7.92 28.22
C ILE A 225 -7.32 8.25 29.51
N VAL A 226 -7.18 9.53 29.86
CA VAL A 226 -6.34 10.00 30.96
C VAL A 226 -6.65 9.32 32.31
N PRO A 227 -7.93 9.11 32.71
CA PRO A 227 -8.24 8.40 33.96
C PRO A 227 -7.79 6.94 34.00
N LYS A 228 -7.47 6.34 32.83
CA LYS A 228 -7.00 4.95 32.73
C LYS A 228 -5.48 4.82 32.79
N LEU A 229 -4.77 5.94 32.70
CA LEU A 229 -3.30 6.00 32.75
C LEU A 229 -2.74 5.89 34.18
N LYS A 230 -3.29 4.95 35.00
CA LYS A 230 -2.84 4.74 36.37
C LYS A 230 -1.31 4.46 36.38
N ASN A 231 -0.57 5.23 37.18
CA ASN A 231 0.90 5.17 37.30
C ASN A 231 1.70 5.63 36.06
N TRP A 232 1.07 6.27 35.09
CA TRP A 232 1.73 6.86 33.92
C TRP A 232 1.43 8.37 33.89
N ASP A 233 2.47 9.16 33.72
CA ASP A 233 2.35 10.58 33.46
C ASP A 233 1.88 10.77 32.00
N PRO A 234 0.74 11.43 31.76
CA PRO A 234 0.24 11.67 30.40
C PRO A 234 1.24 12.36 29.48
N ASP A 235 2.08 13.27 30.03
CA ASP A 235 3.08 14.01 29.28
C ASP A 235 4.30 13.16 28.87
N ARG A 236 4.41 11.95 29.41
CA ARG A 236 5.49 10.99 29.09
C ARG A 236 5.06 9.88 28.17
N ILE A 237 3.83 9.86 27.72
CA ILE A 237 3.31 8.85 26.80
C ILE A 237 3.80 9.18 25.39
N ALA A 238 4.23 8.14 24.64
CA ALA A 238 4.60 8.31 23.24
C ALA A 238 3.43 8.92 22.46
N VAL A 239 3.71 9.93 21.65
CA VAL A 239 2.70 10.65 20.84
C VAL A 239 1.90 9.68 20.00
N LEU A 240 2.54 8.69 19.37
CA LEU A 240 1.86 7.67 18.56
C LEU A 240 0.90 6.81 19.38
N ASP A 241 1.28 6.43 20.62
CA ASP A 241 0.41 5.65 21.50
C ASP A 241 -0.86 6.43 21.85
N MET A 242 -0.71 7.72 22.19
CA MET A 242 -1.85 8.59 22.47
C MET A 242 -2.76 8.75 21.24
N ILE A 243 -2.19 8.95 20.06
CA ILE A 243 -2.96 9.04 18.80
C ILE A 243 -3.73 7.75 18.56
N MET A 244 -3.07 6.59 18.67
CA MET A 244 -3.71 5.29 18.45
C MET A 244 -4.82 5.03 19.46
N MET A 245 -4.62 5.39 20.72
CA MET A 245 -5.68 5.29 21.73
C MET A 245 -6.87 6.19 21.40
N LYS A 246 -6.64 7.47 21.00
CA LYS A 246 -7.70 8.37 20.57
C LYS A 246 -8.48 7.84 19.37
N MET A 247 -7.79 7.35 18.34
CA MET A 247 -8.41 6.72 17.18
C MET A 247 -9.22 5.48 17.57
N GLY A 248 -8.70 4.62 18.46
CA GLY A 248 -9.40 3.43 18.95
C GLY A 248 -10.67 3.76 19.70
N VAL A 249 -10.62 4.74 20.61
CA VAL A 249 -11.80 5.22 21.35
C VAL A 249 -12.82 5.89 20.41
N ALA A 250 -12.35 6.65 19.41
CA ALA A 250 -13.21 7.22 18.38
C ALA A 250 -13.95 6.12 17.60
N GLU A 251 -13.26 5.05 17.21
CA GLU A 251 -13.91 3.90 16.56
C GLU A 251 -14.92 3.20 17.49
N PHE A 252 -14.63 3.05 18.78
CA PHE A 252 -15.57 2.46 19.71
C PHE A 252 -16.88 3.24 19.76
N LEU A 253 -16.82 4.56 19.82
CA LEU A 253 -17.97 5.42 20.07
C LEU A 253 -18.75 5.77 18.79
N TYR A 254 -18.07 5.99 17.67
CA TYR A 254 -18.66 6.65 16.50
C TYR A 254 -18.72 5.78 15.23
N PHE A 255 -18.17 4.56 15.25
CA PHE A 255 -18.16 3.67 14.07
C PHE A 255 -18.94 2.39 14.36
N GLU A 256 -20.24 2.43 14.17
CA GLU A 256 -21.18 1.35 14.52
C GLU A 256 -20.88 0.04 13.79
N THR A 257 -20.38 0.11 12.54
CA THR A 257 -20.10 -1.05 11.69
C THR A 257 -18.82 -1.81 12.03
N ILE A 258 -17.97 -1.27 12.93
CA ILE A 258 -16.70 -1.89 13.31
C ILE A 258 -16.85 -2.57 14.68
N PRO A 259 -16.72 -3.91 14.76
CA PRO A 259 -16.78 -4.61 16.03
C PRO A 259 -15.65 -4.17 16.97
N PRO A 260 -15.88 -3.99 18.29
CA PRO A 260 -14.87 -3.51 19.23
C PRO A 260 -13.61 -4.39 19.29
N LYS A 261 -13.77 -5.71 19.13
CA LYS A 261 -12.62 -6.64 19.07
C LYS A 261 -11.72 -6.40 17.86
N VAL A 262 -12.31 -6.03 16.71
CA VAL A 262 -11.54 -5.67 15.50
C VAL A 262 -10.76 -4.39 15.75
N THR A 263 -11.42 -3.33 16.25
CA THR A 263 -10.74 -2.08 16.62
C THR A 263 -9.57 -2.36 17.56
N LEU A 264 -9.81 -3.11 18.64
CA LEU A 264 -8.77 -3.43 19.63
C LEU A 264 -7.56 -4.09 18.98
N ASN A 265 -7.74 -5.17 18.20
CA ASN A 265 -6.66 -5.90 17.55
C ASN A 265 -5.88 -5.00 16.58
N GLU A 266 -6.57 -4.21 15.78
CA GLU A 266 -5.93 -3.32 14.80
C GLU A 266 -5.00 -2.30 15.47
N TYR A 267 -5.44 -1.64 16.55
CA TYR A 267 -4.59 -0.65 17.25
C TYR A 267 -3.48 -1.29 18.09
N ILE A 268 -3.66 -2.50 18.60
CA ILE A 268 -2.58 -3.28 19.21
C ILE A 268 -1.47 -3.56 18.20
N ASP A 269 -1.88 -4.02 17.01
CA ASP A 269 -0.91 -4.37 15.97
C ASP A 269 -0.23 -3.13 15.39
N LEU A 270 -0.95 -2.01 15.24
CA LEU A 270 -0.33 -0.73 14.86
C LEU A 270 0.67 -0.25 15.93
N ALA A 271 0.32 -0.36 17.22
CA ALA A 271 1.23 0.03 18.30
C ALA A 271 2.53 -0.79 18.32
N LYS A 272 2.45 -2.09 18.02
CA LYS A 272 3.65 -2.95 17.89
C LYS A 272 4.52 -2.57 16.71
N GLU A 273 3.93 -2.12 15.62
CA GLU A 273 4.64 -1.83 14.37
C GLU A 273 5.25 -0.41 14.36
N TYR A 274 4.51 0.58 14.87
CA TYR A 274 4.86 2.00 14.73
C TYR A 274 5.39 2.67 16.01
N SER A 275 5.33 2.00 17.17
CA SER A 275 5.77 2.56 18.42
C SER A 275 6.84 1.68 19.10
N THR A 276 6.88 1.62 20.42
CA THR A 276 7.86 0.82 21.14
C THR A 276 7.43 -0.65 21.28
N ALA A 277 8.37 -1.55 21.53
CA ALA A 277 8.09 -2.98 21.72
C ALA A 277 7.03 -3.26 22.82
N GLN A 278 6.83 -2.33 23.75
CA GLN A 278 5.88 -2.46 24.87
C GLN A 278 4.57 -1.75 24.62
N SER A 279 4.49 -0.89 23.60
CA SER A 279 3.30 -0.09 23.28
C SER A 279 2.09 -0.95 22.95
N GLY A 280 2.28 -2.11 22.32
CA GLY A 280 1.18 -3.02 22.03
C GLY A 280 0.46 -3.51 23.31
N HIS A 281 1.19 -3.83 24.37
CA HIS A 281 0.61 -4.22 25.66
C HIS A 281 -0.04 -3.04 26.39
N PHE A 282 0.60 -1.88 26.34
CA PHE A 282 0.11 -0.66 26.96
C PHE A 282 -1.22 -0.20 26.31
N VAL A 283 -1.24 -0.03 24.99
CA VAL A 283 -2.43 0.38 24.24
C VAL A 283 -3.56 -0.63 24.43
N ASN A 284 -3.27 -1.96 24.42
CA ASN A 284 -4.25 -2.98 24.70
C ASN A 284 -4.89 -2.80 26.09
N GLY A 285 -4.07 -2.63 27.12
CA GLY A 285 -4.56 -2.48 28.51
C GLY A 285 -5.51 -1.29 28.66
N ILE A 286 -5.16 -0.15 28.08
CA ILE A 286 -5.98 1.07 28.13
C ILE A 286 -7.26 0.91 27.30
N LEU A 287 -7.17 0.50 26.04
CA LEU A 287 -8.33 0.35 25.16
C LEU A 287 -9.31 -0.72 25.64
N ASP A 288 -8.83 -1.87 26.13
CA ASP A 288 -9.73 -2.91 26.67
C ASP A 288 -10.45 -2.47 27.94
N ASN A 289 -9.79 -1.71 28.80
CA ASN A 289 -10.42 -1.12 29.99
C ASN A 289 -11.53 -0.13 29.59
N ILE A 290 -11.26 0.78 28.65
CA ILE A 290 -12.25 1.74 28.14
C ILE A 290 -13.40 1.00 27.46
N ARG A 291 -13.11 -0.01 26.62
CA ARG A 291 -14.12 -0.83 25.95
C ARG A 291 -15.10 -1.46 26.95
N LYS A 292 -14.56 -2.10 28.00
CA LYS A 292 -15.38 -2.75 29.06
C LYS A 292 -16.28 -1.75 29.75
N GLU A 293 -15.76 -0.60 30.13
CA GLU A 293 -16.54 0.45 30.77
C GLU A 293 -17.66 0.99 29.86
N LEU A 294 -17.34 1.25 28.58
CA LEU A 294 -18.34 1.70 27.61
C LEU A 294 -19.42 0.64 27.36
N GLU A 295 -19.05 -0.65 27.41
CA GLU A 295 -19.99 -1.77 27.28
C GLU A 295 -20.94 -1.85 28.50
N GLU A 296 -20.40 -1.74 29.72
CA GLU A 296 -21.16 -1.73 30.97
C GLU A 296 -22.10 -0.51 31.05
N GLN A 297 -21.69 0.63 30.51
CA GLN A 297 -22.50 1.86 30.45
C GLN A 297 -23.52 1.86 29.29
N GLY A 298 -23.55 0.81 28.45
CA GLY A 298 -24.42 0.73 27.27
C GLY A 298 -24.12 1.80 26.20
N LYS A 299 -22.88 2.32 26.15
CA LYS A 299 -22.47 3.37 25.23
C LYS A 299 -21.85 2.86 23.93
N LEU A 300 -21.68 1.55 23.78
CA LEU A 300 -21.19 0.94 22.54
C LEU A 300 -22.37 0.66 21.60
N ASN A 301 -22.68 1.63 20.76
CA ASN A 301 -23.70 1.46 19.71
C ASN A 301 -23.09 0.71 18.51
N LYS A 302 -23.17 -0.63 18.55
CA LYS A 302 -22.61 -1.49 17.49
C LYS A 302 -23.71 -2.28 16.77
N ILE A 303 -23.58 -2.35 15.45
CA ILE A 303 -24.50 -3.12 14.62
C ILE A 303 -24.20 -4.61 14.82
N ASP A 304 -25.20 -5.37 15.26
CA ASP A 304 -25.14 -6.82 15.35
C ASP A 304 -25.52 -7.47 14.02
N PHE A 305 -24.50 -7.69 13.17
CA PHE A 305 -24.69 -8.31 11.86
C PHE A 305 -25.31 -9.71 11.90
N LYS A 306 -25.30 -10.39 13.06
CA LYS A 306 -25.97 -11.70 13.22
C LYS A 306 -27.47 -11.56 13.29
N LYS A 307 -27.99 -10.41 13.73
CA LYS A 307 -29.44 -10.12 13.82
C LYS A 307 -30.05 -9.64 12.52
N ILE A 308 -29.21 -9.14 11.57
CA ILE A 308 -29.68 -8.62 10.26
C ILE A 308 -29.89 -9.76 9.24
N LYS A 309 -29.30 -10.95 9.47
CA LYS A 309 -29.43 -12.13 8.59
C LYS A 309 -30.61 -13.05 8.93
N LYS A 310 -31.57 -12.61 9.70
CA LYS A 310 -32.87 -13.23 9.90
C LYS A 310 -33.93 -12.34 9.20
#